data_6018635d4cf30938a140ff0ef24e0ff4
#
_entry.id   6018635d4cf30938a140ff0ef24e0ff4
#
_cell.length_a   1.000
_cell.length_b   1.000
_cell.length_c   1.000
_cell.angle_alpha   90.00
_cell.angle_beta   90.00
_cell.angle_gamma   90.00
#
_symmetry.space_group_name_H-M   'P 1'
#
loop_
_entity.id
_entity.type
_entity.pdbx_description
1 polymer ?
#
loop_
_entity_poly.entity_id
_entity_poly.type
_entity_poly.pdbx_seq_one_letter_code
_entity_poly.pdbx_strand_id
1 'polypeptide(L)'
;MPANDIGIDLGTTNSLVYSTGRGLVLSEPSVVVYDKDTEKIKAIGEEARQMAGHVTSNMEVICPIRQGMIIDFVVMEKMLKYFIAKAMGRRAFRKDRKSTRLNSSHRN
;
A
#
# COMPACT_ATOMS: atom_id res chain seq x y z
N MET A 1 4.61 -2.15 -25.55
CA MET A 1 4.58 -1.41 -24.71
C MET A 1 3.60 -1.62 -23.73
N PRO A 2 3.91 -1.65 -22.73
CA PRO A 2 2.98 -1.99 -21.78
C PRO A 2 2.05 -0.88 -21.54
N ALA A 3 0.87 -1.19 -21.63
CA ALA A 3 -0.13 -0.26 -21.36
C ALA A 3 -0.41 -0.19 -19.89
N ASN A 4 0.30 -0.95 -19.10
CA ASN A 4 -0.05 -1.05 -17.71
C ASN A 4 1.06 -0.60 -16.77
N ASP A 5 1.71 0.46 -17.13
CA ASP A 5 2.69 1.02 -16.23
C ASP A 5 2.00 1.65 -15.06
N ILE A 6 2.55 1.43 -13.89
CA ILE A 6 2.00 1.93 -12.65
C ILE A 6 2.98 2.92 -12.06
N GLY A 7 2.48 4.08 -11.71
CA GLY A 7 3.26 5.08 -11.00
C GLY A 7 2.70 5.24 -9.61
N ILE A 8 3.56 5.38 -8.63
CA ILE A 8 3.12 5.50 -7.25
C ILE A 8 3.78 6.71 -6.61
N ASP A 9 2.96 7.54 -6.01
CA ASP A 9 3.43 8.69 -5.28
C ASP A 9 3.17 8.43 -3.80
N LEU A 10 4.21 8.10 -3.08
CA LEU A 10 4.09 7.77 -1.68
C LEU A 10 4.24 9.02 -0.84
N GLY A 11 3.17 9.42 -0.20
CA GLY A 11 3.19 10.61 0.62
C GLY A 11 2.98 10.30 2.08
N THR A 12 3.29 11.25 2.93
CA THR A 12 3.14 11.09 4.36
C THR A 12 1.69 10.87 4.75
N THR A 13 0.79 11.60 4.13
CA THR A 13 -0.63 11.52 4.46
C THR A 13 -1.37 10.57 3.55
N ASN A 14 -1.14 10.68 2.26
CA ASN A 14 -1.83 9.85 1.28
C ASN A 14 -0.86 9.29 0.27
N SER A 15 -1.20 8.10 -0.23
CA SER A 15 -0.45 7.52 -1.33
C SER A 15 -1.35 7.48 -2.55
N LEU A 16 -0.79 7.79 -3.70
CA LEU A 16 -1.55 7.86 -4.95
C LEU A 16 -0.98 6.84 -5.93
N VAL A 17 -1.86 6.16 -6.64
CA VAL A 17 -1.43 5.20 -7.66
C VAL A 17 -2.02 5.63 -8.99
N TYR A 18 -1.17 5.69 -9.99
CA TYR A 18 -1.56 6.09 -11.34
C TYR A 18 -1.33 4.93 -12.28
N SER A 19 -2.15 4.86 -13.30
CA SER A 19 -1.99 3.83 -14.33
C SER A 19 -1.95 4.52 -15.68
N THR A 20 -1.07 4.04 -16.54
CA THR A 20 -0.97 4.57 -17.89
C THR A 20 -2.32 4.47 -18.58
N GLY A 21 -2.76 5.57 -19.14
CA GLY A 21 -4.02 5.58 -19.87
C GLY A 21 -5.26 5.75 -19.01
N ARG A 22 -5.15 5.57 -17.72
CA ARG A 22 -6.30 5.71 -16.84
C ARG A 22 -6.16 6.86 -15.86
N GLY A 23 -4.93 7.33 -15.63
CA GLY A 23 -4.70 8.40 -14.70
C GLY A 23 -4.70 7.90 -13.29
N LEU A 24 -5.22 8.70 -12.38
CA LEU A 24 -5.25 8.34 -10.96
C LEU A 24 -6.27 7.25 -10.74
N VAL A 25 -5.83 6.10 -10.26
CA VAL A 25 -6.72 4.97 -10.02
C VAL A 25 -6.91 4.65 -8.56
N LEU A 26 -6.08 5.20 -7.69
CA LEU A 26 -6.21 4.92 -6.27
C LEU A 26 -5.65 6.07 -5.46
N SER A 27 -6.34 6.43 -4.41
CA SER A 27 -5.85 7.42 -3.46
C SER A 27 -6.25 6.91 -2.09
N GLU A 28 -5.26 6.59 -1.26
CA GLU A 28 -5.52 6.02 0.06
C GLU A 28 -4.59 6.63 1.09
N PRO A 29 -5.04 6.71 2.33
CA PRO A 29 -4.14 7.20 3.37
C PRO A 29 -2.95 6.27 3.56
N SER A 30 -1.82 6.84 3.90
CA SER A 30 -0.59 6.08 4.11
C SER A 30 -0.54 5.61 5.56
N VAL A 31 -1.41 4.67 5.91
CA VAL A 31 -1.53 4.24 7.29
C VAL A 31 -1.87 2.75 7.32
N VAL A 32 -1.38 2.07 8.37
CA VAL A 32 -1.56 0.64 8.53
C VAL A 32 -1.92 0.38 9.99
N VAL A 33 -2.82 -0.57 10.24
CA VAL A 33 -3.11 -1.02 11.59
C VAL A 33 -2.51 -2.41 11.75
N TYR A 34 -1.65 -2.55 12.75
CA TYR A 34 -0.89 -3.77 12.96
C TYR A 34 -1.35 -4.43 14.26
N ASP A 35 -1.53 -5.74 14.21
CA ASP A 35 -1.94 -6.52 15.37
C ASP A 35 -0.68 -7.12 15.99
N LYS A 36 -0.34 -6.67 17.19
CA LYS A 36 0.89 -7.10 17.84
C LYS A 36 0.81 -8.54 18.31
N ASP A 37 -0.37 -9.03 18.60
CA ASP A 37 -0.52 -10.41 19.09
C ASP A 37 -0.29 -11.42 17.98
N THR A 38 -0.89 -11.18 16.82
CA THR A 38 -0.73 -12.11 15.71
C THR A 38 0.43 -11.70 14.83
N GLU A 39 1.00 -10.49 15.05
CA GLU A 39 2.08 -9.97 14.22
C GLU A 39 1.68 -9.88 12.76
N LYS A 40 0.44 -9.46 12.53
CA LYS A 40 -0.08 -9.33 11.19
C LYS A 40 -0.75 -7.98 11.02
N ILE A 41 -0.83 -7.56 9.77
CA ILE A 41 -1.51 -6.32 9.44
C ILE A 41 -3.00 -6.58 9.40
N LYS A 42 -3.75 -5.76 10.10
CA LYS A 42 -5.20 -5.88 10.15
C LYS A 42 -5.88 -5.06 9.09
N ALA A 43 -5.34 -3.89 8.78
CA ALA A 43 -5.96 -3.00 7.82
C ALA A 43 -4.92 -2.08 7.22
N ILE A 44 -5.19 -1.63 6.00
CA ILE A 44 -4.27 -0.74 5.29
C ILE A 44 -5.12 0.33 4.60
N GLY A 45 -4.61 1.55 4.60
CA GLY A 45 -5.24 2.61 3.86
C GLY A 45 -6.50 3.12 4.51
N GLU A 46 -7.56 3.27 3.74
CA GLU A 46 -8.79 3.83 4.25
C GLU A 46 -9.39 2.99 5.37
N GLU A 47 -9.30 1.68 5.26
CA GLU A 47 -9.78 0.82 6.33
C GLU A 47 -9.01 1.06 7.61
N ALA A 48 -7.69 1.24 7.47
CA ALA A 48 -6.87 1.49 8.65
C ALA A 48 -7.21 2.82 9.28
N ARG A 49 -7.46 3.83 8.44
CA ARG A 49 -7.83 5.13 8.96
C ARG A 49 -9.14 5.05 9.75
N GLN A 50 -10.10 4.31 9.23
CA GLN A 50 -11.36 4.16 9.93
C GLN A 50 -11.20 3.37 11.22
N MET A 51 -10.31 2.40 11.24
CA MET A 51 -10.08 1.62 12.44
C MET A 51 -9.28 2.37 13.49
N ALA A 52 -8.54 3.39 13.07
CA ALA A 52 -7.60 4.04 13.98
C ALA A 52 -8.27 4.61 15.22
N GLY A 53 -9.53 4.97 15.14
CA GLY A 53 -10.23 5.50 16.28
C GLY A 53 -10.78 4.43 17.21
N HIS A 54 -10.64 3.17 16.85
CA HIS A 54 -11.22 2.07 17.62
C HIS A 54 -10.21 0.95 17.88
N VAL A 55 -8.92 1.26 17.83
CA VAL A 55 -7.93 0.20 18.04
C VAL A 55 -7.88 -0.18 19.50
N THR A 56 -7.60 -1.44 19.75
CA THR A 56 -7.43 -1.93 21.11
C THR A 56 -5.97 -1.88 21.48
N SER A 57 -5.66 -2.25 22.72
CA SER A 57 -4.30 -2.11 23.22
C SER A 57 -3.31 -3.03 22.49
N ASN A 58 -3.81 -4.10 21.86
CA ASN A 58 -2.92 -4.99 21.14
C ASN A 58 -2.72 -4.56 19.68
N MET A 59 -3.25 -3.41 19.29
CA MET A 59 -3.11 -2.93 17.94
C MET A 59 -2.31 -1.65 17.91
N GLU A 60 -1.64 -1.43 16.79
CA GLU A 60 -0.81 -0.25 16.65
C GLU A 60 -1.10 0.40 15.29
N VAL A 61 -1.25 1.71 15.31
CA VAL A 61 -1.43 2.47 14.06
C VAL A 61 -0.06 2.93 13.62
N ILE A 62 0.34 2.53 12.42
CA ILE A 62 1.65 2.85 11.90
C ILE A 62 1.53 3.68 10.64
N CYS A 63 2.22 4.80 10.62
CA CYS A 63 2.36 5.62 9.42
C CYS A 63 3.79 5.42 8.94
N PRO A 64 3.98 4.55 7.94
CA PRO A 64 5.35 4.18 7.58
C PRO A 64 6.15 5.27 6.91
N ILE A 65 5.51 6.36 6.52
CA ILE A 65 6.21 7.47 5.90
C ILE A 65 5.95 8.71 6.72
N ARG A 66 7.02 9.34 7.19
CA ARG A 66 6.90 10.56 7.97
C ARG A 66 7.84 11.60 7.43
N GLN A 67 7.31 12.77 7.17
CA GLN A 67 8.12 13.88 6.69
C GLN A 67 8.95 13.47 5.47
N GLY A 68 8.32 12.71 4.58
CA GLY A 68 8.97 12.30 3.35
C GLY A 68 9.97 11.17 3.51
N MET A 69 10.08 10.60 4.70
CA MET A 69 11.03 9.52 4.93
C MET A 69 10.32 8.25 5.29
N ILE A 70 10.85 7.14 4.82
CA ILE A 70 10.31 5.84 5.15
C ILE A 70 10.91 5.42 6.48
N ILE A 71 10.06 5.26 7.49
CA ILE A 71 10.53 4.90 8.81
C ILE A 71 10.32 3.42 9.12
N ASP A 72 9.55 2.72 8.32
CA ASP A 72 9.34 1.28 8.52
C ASP A 72 9.25 0.63 7.14
N PHE A 73 10.35 0.05 6.70
CA PHE A 73 10.40 -0.50 5.36
C PHE A 73 9.55 -1.74 5.17
N VAL A 74 9.44 -2.58 6.20
CA VAL A 74 8.64 -3.79 6.08
C VAL A 74 7.16 -3.44 5.94
N VAL A 75 6.68 -2.56 6.78
CA VAL A 75 5.29 -2.13 6.72
C VAL A 75 5.02 -1.39 5.42
N MET A 76 5.97 -0.54 5.01
CA MET A 76 5.80 0.22 3.78
C MET A 76 5.71 -0.71 2.58
N GLU A 77 6.51 -1.76 2.56
CA GLU A 77 6.47 -2.70 1.45
C GLU A 77 5.13 -3.40 1.37
N LYS A 78 4.60 -3.82 2.51
CA LYS A 78 3.30 -4.48 2.52
C LYS A 78 2.19 -3.53 2.12
N MET A 79 2.27 -2.28 2.58
CA MET A 79 1.30 -1.28 2.19
C MET A 79 1.33 -1.06 0.68
N LEU A 80 2.53 -0.96 0.13
CA LEU A 80 2.71 -0.74 -1.29
C LEU A 80 2.13 -1.88 -2.11
N LYS A 81 2.41 -3.12 -1.71
CA LYS A 81 1.87 -4.26 -2.43
C LYS A 81 0.35 -4.27 -2.38
N TYR A 82 -0.22 -3.91 -1.25
CA TYR A 82 -1.66 -3.86 -1.13
C TYR A 82 -2.26 -2.81 -2.06
N PHE A 83 -1.64 -1.63 -2.12
CA PHE A 83 -2.16 -0.58 -2.98
C PHE A 83 -2.05 -0.95 -4.45
N ILE A 84 -0.96 -1.57 -4.84
CA ILE A 84 -0.82 -2.00 -6.23
C ILE A 84 -1.86 -3.05 -6.58
N ALA A 85 -2.06 -4.03 -5.72
CA ALA A 85 -3.05 -5.06 -5.98
C ALA A 85 -4.44 -4.47 -6.07
N LYS A 86 -4.75 -3.53 -5.18
CA LYS A 86 -6.07 -2.92 -5.18
C LYS A 86 -6.29 -2.08 -6.42
N ALA A 87 -5.25 -1.34 -6.84
CA ALA A 87 -5.36 -0.48 -8.01
C ALA A 87 -5.53 -1.29 -9.28
N MET A 88 -4.89 -2.45 -9.36
CA MET A 88 -4.97 -3.26 -10.55
C MET A 88 -6.21 -4.13 -10.61
N GLY A 89 -6.87 -4.33 -9.46
CA GLY A 89 -8.06 -5.15 -9.44
C GLY A 89 -7.73 -6.61 -9.21
N ARG A 90 -8.76 -7.35 -8.78
CA ARG A 90 -8.54 -8.72 -8.38
C ARG A 90 -8.06 -9.59 -9.51
N ARG A 91 -8.66 -9.44 -10.67
CA ARG A 91 -8.27 -10.28 -11.78
C ARG A 91 -6.85 -10.02 -12.21
N ALA A 92 -6.49 -8.76 -12.30
CA ALA A 92 -5.14 -8.42 -12.70
C ALA A 92 -4.14 -8.89 -11.66
N PHE A 93 -4.51 -8.80 -10.40
CA PHE A 93 -3.63 -9.24 -9.35
C PHE A 93 -3.32 -10.72 -9.47
N ARG A 94 -4.34 -11.53 -9.74
CA ARG A 94 -4.10 -12.95 -9.87
C ARG A 94 -3.21 -13.28 -11.05
N LYS A 95 -3.41 -12.57 -12.16
CA LYS A 95 -2.57 -12.84 -13.30
C LYS A 95 -1.16 -12.35 -13.07
N ASP A 96 -1.03 -11.36 -12.26
CA ASP A 96 0.24 -10.74 -12.07
C ASP A 96 1.08 -11.34 -11.02
N ARG A 97 0.74 -12.53 -10.57
CA ARG A 97 1.63 -13.16 -9.66
C ARG A 97 3.01 -13.21 -10.21
N LYS A 98 3.13 -13.40 -11.50
CA LYS A 98 4.43 -13.41 -12.10
C LYS A 98 4.98 -12.05 -12.25
N SER A 99 4.16 -11.13 -12.68
CA SER A 99 4.72 -9.83 -12.93
C SER A 99 4.95 -9.06 -11.65
N THR A 100 4.43 -9.50 -10.56
CA THR A 100 4.73 -8.84 -9.32
C THR A 100 6.20 -8.82 -9.05
N ARG A 101 6.89 -9.78 -9.56
CA ARG A 101 8.31 -9.81 -9.38
C ARG A 101 8.99 -8.66 -10.00
N LEU A 102 8.39 -8.12 -11.04
CA LEU A 102 9.02 -7.03 -11.71
C LEU A 102 9.15 -5.84 -10.85
N ASN A 103 8.18 -5.66 -10.00
CA ASN A 103 8.22 -4.50 -9.19
C ASN A 103 9.35 -4.50 -8.25
N SER A 104 9.73 -5.64 -7.85
CA SER A 104 10.81 -5.68 -6.93
C SER A 104 12.03 -5.22 -7.57
N SER A 105 11.95 -5.25 -8.79
CA SER A 105 13.09 -4.85 -9.42
C SER A 105 13.10 -3.43 -9.60
N HIS A 106 12.36 -2.92 -9.50
CA HIS A 106 12.48 -1.79 -9.78
C HIS A 106 12.97 -1.17 -9.02
N ARG A 107 13.07 -1.54 -8.55
CA ARG A 107 13.69 -1.18 -8.00
C ARG A 107 14.63 -0.77 -8.35
N ASN A 108 14.50 -0.75 -8.93
CA ASN A 108 15.11 -0.63 -9.16
C ASN A 108 15.29 -0.27 -9.21
#